data_4c32373528cc1b55ee3b841907a2afaf
#
_entry.id   4c32373528cc1b55ee3b841907a2afaf
#
_cell.length_a   1.000
_cell.length_b   1.000
_cell.length_c   1.000
_cell.angle_alpha   90.00
_cell.angle_beta   90.00
_cell.angle_gamma   90.00
#
_symmetry.space_group_name_H-M   'P 1'
#
loop_
_entity.id
_entity.type
_entity.pdbx_description
1 polymer ?
#
loop_
_entity_poly.entity_id
_entity_poly.type
_entity_poly.pdbx_seq_one_letter_code
_entity_poly.pdbx_strand_id
1 'polypeptide(L)'
;KNNRLAMIGMYFILALVIIAIATIIIDAVTGKSIYLNYVVKQDLRGRLQGPSLAHPFGLDEFGRDMLLRMLWAVRYSLFMGTVAIIISCIFGGLLGAFAGYYGKTADNIIMRIMDILLAIPSMLLAIAIVAALGTSITNVLIAIAISYVPTFARTVRASVLTVKDQEFIEAARSIGCSDWRIIIKYVIPNSMAPIIVQVTLGIAGAILSI
;
A
#
# COMPACT_ATOMS: atom_id res chain seq x y z
N LYS A 1 -13.36 25.80 2.58
CA LYS A 1 -12.03 26.46 2.40
C LYS A 1 -11.17 25.48 1.62
N ASN A 2 -10.80 25.81 0.39
CA ASN A 2 -9.97 24.97 -0.47
C ASN A 2 -8.56 24.86 0.15
N ASN A 3 -8.20 23.69 0.59
CA ASN A 3 -6.85 23.42 1.07
C ASN A 3 -5.91 23.28 -0.14
N ARG A 4 -5.09 24.32 -0.40
CA ARG A 4 -4.19 24.39 -1.56
C ARG A 4 -3.18 23.22 -1.59
N LEU A 5 -2.68 22.81 -0.41
CA LEU A 5 -1.76 21.68 -0.31
C LEU A 5 -2.43 20.36 -0.70
N ALA A 6 -3.67 20.13 -0.28
CA ALA A 6 -4.42 18.94 -0.67
C ALA A 6 -4.69 18.91 -2.18
N MET A 7 -4.96 20.07 -2.81
CA MET A 7 -5.13 20.17 -4.26
C MET A 7 -3.83 19.85 -5.01
N ILE A 8 -2.70 20.37 -4.55
CA ILE A 8 -1.38 20.08 -5.16
C ILE A 8 -1.09 18.58 -5.07
N GLY A 9 -1.30 17.97 -3.90
CA GLY A 9 -1.12 16.53 -3.73
C GLY A 9 -2.03 15.71 -4.63
N MET A 10 -3.29 16.11 -4.76
CA MET A 10 -4.25 15.45 -5.65
C MET A 10 -3.81 15.52 -7.12
N TYR A 11 -3.41 16.70 -7.61
CA TYR A 11 -2.92 16.85 -8.99
C TYR A 11 -1.65 16.04 -9.24
N PHE A 12 -0.74 15.97 -8.26
CA PHE A 12 0.46 15.17 -8.35
C PHE A 12 0.14 13.67 -8.48
N ILE A 13 -0.74 13.13 -7.62
CA ILE A 13 -1.18 11.74 -7.70
C ILE A 13 -1.88 11.48 -9.03
N LEU A 14 -2.75 12.40 -9.48
CA LEU A 14 -3.43 12.27 -10.77
C LEU A 14 -2.42 12.20 -11.93
N ALA A 15 -1.38 13.02 -11.91
CA ALA A 15 -0.31 12.99 -12.91
C ALA A 15 0.40 11.63 -12.92
N LEU A 16 0.74 11.07 -11.75
CA LEU A 16 1.36 9.74 -11.66
C LEU A 16 0.45 8.64 -12.21
N VAL A 17 -0.86 8.69 -11.92
CA VAL A 17 -1.83 7.74 -12.45
C VAL A 17 -1.94 7.86 -13.98
N ILE A 18 -1.97 9.09 -14.51
CA ILE A 18 -1.98 9.32 -15.97
C ILE A 18 -0.72 8.75 -16.61
N ILE A 19 0.46 8.97 -16.03
CA ILE A 19 1.72 8.41 -16.51
C ILE A 19 1.67 6.88 -16.50
N ALA A 20 1.19 6.27 -15.42
CA ALA A 20 1.06 4.81 -15.32
C ALA A 20 0.14 4.25 -16.41
N ILE A 21 -1.02 4.87 -16.64
CA ILE A 21 -1.96 4.46 -17.68
C ILE A 21 -1.34 4.67 -19.07
N ALA A 22 -0.70 5.81 -19.32
CA ALA A 22 -0.05 6.11 -20.59
C ALA A 22 1.03 5.08 -20.95
N THR A 23 1.88 4.68 -19.99
CA THR A 23 2.92 3.67 -20.22
C THR A 23 2.33 2.29 -20.50
N ILE A 24 1.18 1.93 -19.89
CA ILE A 24 0.48 0.68 -20.19
C ILE A 24 -0.09 0.71 -21.62
N ILE A 25 -0.73 1.82 -22.01
CA ILE A 25 -1.29 1.98 -23.35
C ILE A 25 -0.19 1.94 -24.41
N ILE A 26 0.91 2.65 -24.19
CA ILE A 26 2.07 2.66 -25.08
C ILE A 26 2.61 1.24 -25.27
N ASP A 27 2.79 0.47 -24.21
CA ASP A 27 3.23 -0.91 -24.30
C ASP A 27 2.24 -1.81 -25.04
N ALA A 28 0.95 -1.61 -24.85
CA ALA A 28 -0.10 -2.37 -25.53
C ALA A 28 -0.13 -2.07 -27.05
N VAL A 29 -0.04 -0.79 -27.42
CA VAL A 29 -0.09 -0.36 -28.84
C VAL A 29 1.20 -0.72 -29.59
N THR A 30 2.37 -0.58 -28.93
CA THR A 30 3.67 -0.81 -29.57
C THR A 30 4.20 -2.23 -29.40
N GLY A 31 3.42 -3.14 -28.80
CA GLY A 31 3.90 -4.50 -28.52
C GLY A 31 5.15 -4.52 -27.64
N LYS A 32 5.29 -3.54 -26.72
CA LYS A 32 6.47 -3.31 -25.87
C LYS A 32 7.75 -2.92 -26.61
N SER A 33 7.70 -2.55 -27.89
CA SER A 33 8.90 -2.19 -28.64
C SER A 33 9.61 -0.96 -28.08
N ILE A 34 8.85 0.05 -27.61
CA ILE A 34 9.41 1.23 -26.95
C ILE A 34 10.08 0.83 -25.63
N TYR A 35 9.44 0.02 -24.81
CA TYR A 35 10.02 -0.48 -23.56
C TYR A 35 11.35 -1.21 -23.81
N LEU A 36 11.38 -2.14 -24.77
CA LEU A 36 12.56 -2.94 -25.06
C LEU A 36 13.71 -2.14 -25.70
N ASN A 37 13.39 -1.19 -26.59
CA ASN A 37 14.41 -0.47 -27.36
C ASN A 37 14.93 0.79 -26.67
N TYR A 38 14.17 1.40 -25.75
CA TYR A 38 14.54 2.68 -25.14
C TYR A 38 14.63 2.63 -23.61
N VAL A 39 13.82 1.81 -22.95
CA VAL A 39 13.79 1.79 -21.47
C VAL A 39 14.79 0.78 -20.88
N VAL A 40 14.87 -0.42 -21.46
CA VAL A 40 15.74 -1.50 -20.93
C VAL A 40 16.98 -1.75 -21.76
N LYS A 41 17.06 -1.20 -22.98
CA LYS A 41 18.25 -1.31 -23.83
C LYS A 41 19.47 -0.74 -23.12
N GLN A 42 20.54 -1.52 -23.08
CA GLN A 42 21.79 -1.12 -22.46
C GLN A 42 22.76 -0.53 -23.49
N ASP A 43 23.41 0.56 -23.12
CA ASP A 43 24.54 1.14 -23.85
C ASP A 43 25.72 1.37 -22.89
N LEU A 44 26.54 0.37 -22.73
CA LEU A 44 27.68 0.40 -21.82
C LEU A 44 28.71 1.50 -22.15
N ARG A 45 28.72 2.03 -23.40
CA ARG A 45 29.62 3.14 -23.77
C ARG A 45 29.16 4.47 -23.15
N GLY A 46 27.83 4.65 -22.98
CA GLY A 46 27.25 5.85 -22.41
C GLY A 46 27.01 5.76 -20.91
N ARG A 47 27.47 4.70 -20.22
CA ARG A 47 27.20 4.49 -18.79
C ARG A 47 27.60 5.68 -17.91
N LEU A 48 26.79 5.99 -16.91
CA LEU A 48 27.03 7.05 -15.92
C LEU A 48 27.19 8.45 -16.51
N GLN A 49 26.71 8.69 -17.73
CA GLN A 49 26.66 10.04 -18.28
C GLN A 49 25.69 10.91 -17.50
N GLY A 50 26.13 12.12 -17.19
CA GLY A 50 25.31 13.12 -16.51
C GLY A 50 24.13 13.61 -17.35
N PRO A 51 23.25 14.45 -16.77
CA PRO A 51 22.11 15.04 -17.48
C PRO A 51 22.52 15.77 -18.75
N SER A 52 21.76 15.54 -19.83
CA SER A 52 21.94 16.19 -21.14
C SER A 52 20.58 16.46 -21.79
N LEU A 53 20.56 17.19 -22.91
CA LEU A 53 19.31 17.43 -23.67
C LEU A 53 18.71 16.12 -24.22
N ALA A 54 19.56 15.12 -24.55
CA ALA A 54 19.09 13.82 -25.00
C ALA A 54 18.64 12.91 -23.86
N HIS A 55 19.27 13.05 -22.69
CA HIS A 55 19.00 12.25 -21.48
C HIS A 55 18.85 13.19 -20.28
N PRO A 56 17.65 13.78 -20.04
CA PRO A 56 17.45 14.81 -19.03
C PRO A 56 17.85 14.45 -17.60
N PHE A 57 17.77 13.17 -17.23
CA PHE A 57 18.20 12.64 -15.93
C PHE A 57 19.49 11.80 -16.01
N GLY A 58 20.18 11.85 -17.18
CA GLY A 58 21.38 11.06 -17.42
C GLY A 58 21.10 9.57 -17.64
N LEU A 59 22.18 8.81 -17.65
CA LEU A 59 22.19 7.36 -17.87
C LEU A 59 22.65 6.62 -16.60
N ASP A 60 22.10 5.44 -16.36
CA ASP A 60 22.50 4.59 -15.23
C ASP A 60 23.83 3.83 -15.48
N GLU A 61 24.18 2.94 -14.55
CA GLU A 61 25.39 2.10 -14.62
C GLU A 61 25.42 1.13 -15.82
N PHE A 62 24.26 0.88 -16.44
CA PHE A 62 24.11 0.06 -17.64
C PHE A 62 23.88 0.89 -18.91
N GLY A 63 23.96 2.22 -18.82
CA GLY A 63 23.71 3.14 -19.94
C GLY A 63 22.26 3.24 -20.36
N ARG A 64 21.30 2.96 -19.45
CA ARG A 64 19.86 3.08 -19.71
C ARG A 64 19.36 4.45 -19.29
N ASP A 65 18.39 5.02 -20.01
CA ASP A 65 17.83 6.33 -19.73
C ASP A 65 17.06 6.33 -18.39
N MET A 66 17.53 7.15 -17.45
CA MET A 66 16.96 7.25 -16.11
C MET A 66 15.53 7.79 -16.13
N LEU A 67 15.23 8.82 -16.94
CA LEU A 67 13.90 9.40 -17.03
C LEU A 67 12.88 8.40 -17.54
N LEU A 68 13.19 7.72 -18.64
CA LEU A 68 12.31 6.70 -19.20
C LEU A 68 12.07 5.56 -18.21
N ARG A 69 13.12 5.08 -17.56
CA ARG A 69 12.99 4.05 -16.51
C ARG A 69 12.09 4.48 -15.37
N MET A 70 12.22 5.72 -14.89
CA MET A 70 11.36 6.25 -13.84
C MET A 70 9.89 6.30 -14.29
N LEU A 71 9.61 6.77 -15.50
CA LEU A 71 8.25 6.83 -16.04
C LEU A 71 7.60 5.44 -16.13
N TRP A 72 8.33 4.43 -16.58
CA TRP A 72 7.82 3.06 -16.64
C TRP A 72 7.73 2.37 -15.27
N ALA A 73 8.60 2.72 -14.32
CA ALA A 73 8.57 2.18 -12.96
C ALA A 73 7.33 2.63 -12.16
N VAL A 74 6.82 3.84 -12.42
CA VAL A 74 5.64 4.41 -11.72
C VAL A 74 4.47 3.42 -11.66
N ARG A 75 4.15 2.73 -12.78
CA ARG A 75 3.03 1.79 -12.84
C ARG A 75 3.20 0.60 -11.89
N TYR A 76 4.43 0.06 -11.80
CA TYR A 76 4.72 -1.08 -10.91
C TYR A 76 4.67 -0.65 -9.45
N SER A 77 5.28 0.48 -9.10
CA SER A 77 5.27 0.99 -7.74
C SER A 77 3.86 1.33 -7.26
N LEU A 78 3.05 2.00 -8.09
CA LEU A 78 1.65 2.30 -7.76
C LEU A 78 0.82 1.03 -7.59
N PHE A 79 0.96 0.07 -8.51
CA PHE A 79 0.22 -1.19 -8.44
C PHE A 79 0.61 -1.98 -7.19
N MET A 80 1.90 -2.23 -6.98
CA MET A 80 2.39 -3.04 -5.87
C MET A 80 2.07 -2.39 -4.52
N GLY A 81 2.35 -1.09 -4.36
CA GLY A 81 2.04 -0.37 -3.14
C GLY A 81 0.55 -0.37 -2.81
N THR A 82 -0.30 -0.10 -3.80
CA THR A 82 -1.76 -0.08 -3.60
C THR A 82 -2.30 -1.47 -3.25
N VAL A 83 -1.92 -2.51 -4.00
CA VAL A 83 -2.41 -3.88 -3.77
C VAL A 83 -1.92 -4.41 -2.41
N ALA A 84 -0.65 -4.21 -2.05
CA ALA A 84 -0.13 -4.62 -0.76
C ALA A 84 -0.89 -3.97 0.40
N ILE A 85 -1.18 -2.68 0.32
CA ILE A 85 -1.90 -1.94 1.37
C ILE A 85 -3.38 -2.34 1.43
N ILE A 86 -4.04 -2.60 0.30
CA ILE A 86 -5.41 -3.13 0.31
C ILE A 86 -5.46 -4.48 1.01
N ILE A 87 -4.54 -5.39 0.69
CA ILE A 87 -4.44 -6.70 1.36
C ILE A 87 -4.22 -6.52 2.87
N SER A 88 -3.28 -5.66 3.26
CA SER A 88 -3.00 -5.35 4.67
C SER A 88 -4.21 -4.75 5.38
N CYS A 89 -4.93 -3.86 4.72
CA CYS A 89 -6.14 -3.23 5.25
C CYS A 89 -7.26 -4.27 5.48
N ILE A 90 -7.44 -5.21 4.55
CA ILE A 90 -8.45 -6.26 4.68
C ILE A 90 -8.09 -7.18 5.86
N PHE A 91 -6.90 -7.78 5.87
CA PHE A 91 -6.51 -8.73 6.91
C PHE A 91 -6.30 -8.05 8.26
N GLY A 92 -5.54 -6.96 8.32
CA GLY A 92 -5.32 -6.19 9.53
C GLY A 92 -6.60 -5.55 10.04
N GLY A 93 -7.43 -5.03 9.12
CA GLY A 93 -8.73 -4.46 9.45
C GLY A 93 -9.68 -5.46 10.08
N LEU A 94 -9.81 -6.66 9.53
CA LEU A 94 -10.61 -7.73 10.11
C LEU A 94 -10.08 -8.12 11.49
N LEU A 95 -8.78 -8.39 11.62
CA LEU A 95 -8.18 -8.74 12.91
C LEU A 95 -8.37 -7.64 13.96
N GLY A 96 -8.18 -6.38 13.57
CA GLY A 96 -8.40 -5.23 14.44
C GLY A 96 -9.85 -5.05 14.83
N ALA A 97 -10.79 -5.26 13.90
CA ALA A 97 -12.21 -5.19 14.16
C ALA A 97 -12.66 -6.27 15.14
N PHE A 98 -12.21 -7.51 14.95
CA PHE A 98 -12.48 -8.60 15.90
C PHE A 98 -11.88 -8.32 17.28
N ALA A 99 -10.63 -7.90 17.34
CA ALA A 99 -9.95 -7.57 18.60
C ALA A 99 -10.70 -6.45 19.35
N GLY A 100 -11.04 -5.36 18.67
CA GLY A 100 -11.74 -4.22 19.25
C GLY A 100 -13.17 -4.54 19.70
N TYR A 101 -13.91 -5.32 18.89
CA TYR A 101 -15.31 -5.64 19.17
C TYR A 101 -15.48 -6.64 20.33
N TYR A 102 -14.80 -7.79 20.26
CA TYR A 102 -14.92 -8.83 21.29
C TYR A 102 -14.11 -8.51 22.55
N GLY A 103 -13.00 -7.79 22.42
CA GLY A 103 -12.16 -7.40 23.56
C GLY A 103 -11.56 -8.59 24.32
N LYS A 104 -11.20 -8.38 25.59
CA LYS A 104 -10.71 -9.42 26.51
C LYS A 104 -9.66 -10.36 25.88
N THR A 105 -9.93 -11.67 25.86
CA THR A 105 -9.00 -12.70 25.41
C THR A 105 -8.70 -12.60 23.91
N ALA A 106 -9.70 -12.30 23.07
CA ALA A 106 -9.50 -12.14 21.63
C ALA A 106 -8.57 -10.96 21.32
N ASP A 107 -8.81 -9.83 21.99
CA ASP A 107 -7.95 -8.65 21.90
C ASP A 107 -6.52 -8.95 22.33
N ASN A 108 -6.33 -9.57 23.49
CA ASN A 108 -5.01 -9.88 24.01
C ASN A 108 -4.21 -10.81 23.08
N ILE A 109 -4.85 -11.85 22.53
CA ILE A 109 -4.16 -12.80 21.64
C ILE A 109 -3.79 -12.12 20.32
N ILE A 110 -4.76 -11.47 19.66
CA ILE A 110 -4.53 -10.83 18.36
C ILE A 110 -3.46 -9.73 18.49
N MET A 111 -3.60 -8.86 19.49
CA MET A 111 -2.64 -7.76 19.66
C MET A 111 -1.24 -8.27 20.05
N ARG A 112 -1.14 -9.36 20.81
CA ARG A 112 0.17 -9.94 21.12
C ARG A 112 0.89 -10.45 19.86
N ILE A 113 0.14 -11.08 18.94
CA ILE A 113 0.71 -11.51 17.65
C ILE A 113 1.14 -10.26 16.84
N MET A 114 0.31 -9.23 16.81
CA MET A 114 0.67 -7.97 16.12
C MET A 114 1.89 -7.30 16.74
N ASP A 115 2.04 -7.36 18.07
CA ASP A 115 3.19 -6.81 18.78
C ASP A 115 4.49 -7.55 18.46
N ILE A 116 4.43 -8.88 18.33
CA ILE A 116 5.58 -9.69 17.90
C ILE A 116 6.03 -9.30 16.49
N LEU A 117 5.08 -9.12 15.57
CA LEU A 117 5.41 -8.70 14.20
C LEU A 117 5.99 -7.29 14.16
N LEU A 118 5.50 -6.37 14.99
CA LEU A 118 6.00 -4.98 15.07
C LEU A 118 7.34 -4.85 15.80
N ALA A 119 7.74 -5.85 16.58
CA ALA A 119 9.06 -5.86 17.21
C ALA A 119 10.19 -6.03 16.16
N ILE A 120 9.86 -6.57 14.98
CA ILE A 120 10.80 -6.71 13.87
C ILE A 120 10.65 -5.48 12.97
N PRO A 121 11.74 -4.74 12.66
CA PRO A 121 11.69 -3.66 11.67
C PRO A 121 11.08 -4.15 10.35
N SER A 122 10.09 -3.42 9.83
CA SER A 122 9.28 -3.85 8.66
C SER A 122 10.12 -4.22 7.44
N MET A 123 11.20 -3.47 7.19
CA MET A 123 12.14 -3.76 6.09
C MET A 123 12.87 -5.09 6.30
N LEU A 124 13.32 -5.39 7.52
CA LEU A 124 13.98 -6.66 7.82
C LEU A 124 13.02 -7.84 7.71
N LEU A 125 11.77 -7.66 8.17
CA LEU A 125 10.73 -8.67 8.02
C LEU A 125 10.43 -8.95 6.54
N ALA A 126 10.32 -7.91 5.70
CA ALA A 126 10.09 -8.07 4.28
C ALA A 126 11.27 -8.81 3.60
N ILE A 127 12.50 -8.45 3.91
CA ILE A 127 13.70 -9.12 3.37
C ILE A 127 13.73 -10.60 3.80
N ALA A 128 13.44 -10.91 5.05
CA ALA A 128 13.40 -12.28 5.55
C ALA A 128 12.35 -13.13 4.82
N ILE A 129 11.16 -12.57 4.59
CA ILE A 129 10.08 -13.25 3.86
C ILE A 129 10.49 -13.51 2.40
N VAL A 130 11.05 -12.51 1.72
CA VAL A 130 11.51 -12.66 0.32
C VAL A 130 12.69 -13.66 0.23
N ALA A 131 13.60 -13.64 1.19
CA ALA A 131 14.69 -14.60 1.23
C ALA A 131 14.20 -16.05 1.41
N ALA A 132 13.13 -16.26 2.17
CA ALA A 132 12.54 -17.58 2.41
C ALA A 132 11.66 -18.07 1.23
N LEU A 133 10.89 -17.17 0.61
CA LEU A 133 9.92 -17.52 -0.46
C LEU A 133 10.50 -17.38 -1.87
N GLY A 134 11.65 -16.74 -2.02
CA GLY A 134 12.27 -16.43 -3.31
C GLY A 134 11.93 -15.04 -3.85
N THR A 135 12.75 -14.57 -4.79
CA THR A 135 12.67 -13.22 -5.38
C THR A 135 11.64 -13.17 -6.51
N SER A 136 10.37 -13.04 -6.18
CA SER A 136 9.29 -12.80 -7.15
C SER A 136 8.49 -11.55 -6.77
N ILE A 137 7.86 -10.91 -7.76
CA ILE A 137 6.99 -9.74 -7.54
C ILE A 137 5.88 -10.08 -6.53
N THR A 138 5.29 -11.28 -6.64
CA THR A 138 4.25 -11.75 -5.75
C THR A 138 4.76 -11.90 -4.31
N ASN A 139 5.97 -12.45 -4.13
CA ASN A 139 6.55 -12.62 -2.80
C ASN A 139 6.91 -11.30 -2.14
N VAL A 140 7.42 -10.33 -2.91
CA VAL A 140 7.64 -8.95 -2.43
C VAL A 140 6.31 -8.30 -2.00
N LEU A 141 5.26 -8.44 -2.80
CA LEU A 141 3.93 -7.92 -2.47
C LEU A 141 3.39 -8.53 -1.18
N ILE A 142 3.50 -9.85 -1.01
CA ILE A 142 3.09 -10.55 0.22
C ILE A 142 3.92 -10.08 1.42
N ALA A 143 5.22 -9.93 1.25
CA ALA A 143 6.12 -9.48 2.31
C ALA A 143 5.76 -8.08 2.82
N ILE A 144 5.52 -7.15 1.89
CA ILE A 144 5.08 -5.79 2.23
C ILE A 144 3.70 -5.84 2.89
N ALA A 145 2.76 -6.62 2.33
CA ALA A 145 1.43 -6.74 2.90
C ALA A 145 1.48 -7.24 4.35
N ILE A 146 2.22 -8.29 4.66
CA ILE A 146 2.37 -8.83 6.01
C ILE A 146 2.96 -7.78 6.96
N SER A 147 3.94 -7.01 6.50
CA SER A 147 4.60 -5.98 7.32
C SER A 147 3.67 -4.83 7.74
N TYR A 148 2.63 -4.55 6.95
CA TYR A 148 1.65 -3.50 7.25
C TYR A 148 0.41 -3.99 8.01
N VAL A 149 0.11 -5.30 8.04
CA VAL A 149 -1.03 -5.87 8.76
C VAL A 149 -1.14 -5.39 10.21
N PRO A 150 -0.05 -5.39 11.02
CA PRO A 150 -0.15 -4.97 12.42
C PRO A 150 -0.55 -3.51 12.60
N THR A 151 -0.08 -2.63 11.73
CA THR A 151 -0.42 -1.20 11.75
C THR A 151 -1.91 -0.99 11.49
N PHE A 152 -2.48 -1.69 10.49
CA PHE A 152 -3.91 -1.66 10.22
C PHE A 152 -4.73 -2.25 11.35
N ALA A 153 -4.28 -3.39 11.92
CA ALA A 153 -4.98 -4.02 13.03
C ALA A 153 -5.09 -3.08 14.24
N ARG A 154 -4.02 -2.39 14.60
CA ARG A 154 -4.04 -1.39 15.69
C ARG A 154 -4.93 -0.19 15.39
N THR A 155 -4.85 0.36 14.18
CA THR A 155 -5.67 1.52 13.79
C THR A 155 -7.15 1.19 13.79
N VAL A 156 -7.53 0.06 13.20
CA VAL A 156 -8.93 -0.38 13.15
C VAL A 156 -9.44 -0.74 14.55
N ARG A 157 -8.65 -1.46 15.36
CA ARG A 157 -9.00 -1.75 16.74
C ARG A 157 -9.29 -0.47 17.54
N ALA A 158 -8.40 0.52 17.47
CA ALA A 158 -8.59 1.80 18.16
C ALA A 158 -9.90 2.47 17.72
N SER A 159 -10.19 2.50 16.42
CA SER A 159 -11.42 3.07 15.86
C SER A 159 -12.66 2.30 16.31
N VAL A 160 -12.60 0.97 16.33
CA VAL A 160 -13.73 0.12 16.78
C VAL A 160 -14.05 0.35 18.25
N LEU A 161 -13.03 0.52 19.10
CA LEU A 161 -13.22 0.81 20.52
C LEU A 161 -13.97 2.13 20.76
N THR A 162 -13.92 3.11 19.86
CA THR A 162 -14.68 4.36 19.98
C THR A 162 -16.12 4.24 19.49
N VAL A 163 -16.44 3.23 18.69
CA VAL A 163 -17.75 3.05 18.05
C VAL A 163 -18.60 1.98 18.72
N LYS A 164 -17.99 0.92 19.25
CA LYS A 164 -18.70 -0.28 19.72
C LYS A 164 -19.68 -0.05 20.88
N ASP A 165 -19.45 0.99 21.68
CA ASP A 165 -20.24 1.31 22.87
C ASP A 165 -21.22 2.47 22.61
N GLN A 166 -21.51 2.81 21.34
CA GLN A 166 -22.48 3.84 20.98
C GLN A 166 -23.92 3.30 21.00
N GLU A 167 -24.88 4.16 21.28
CA GLU A 167 -26.29 3.82 21.46
C GLU A 167 -26.92 3.04 20.30
N PHE A 168 -26.53 3.38 19.05
CA PHE A 168 -27.04 2.66 17.88
C PHE A 168 -26.53 1.21 17.77
N ILE A 169 -25.37 0.90 18.35
CA ILE A 169 -24.86 -0.48 18.46
C ILE A 169 -25.64 -1.27 19.49
N GLU A 170 -25.96 -0.64 20.66
CA GLU A 170 -26.79 -1.25 21.68
C GLU A 170 -28.20 -1.50 21.16
N ALA A 171 -28.78 -0.53 20.45
CA ALA A 171 -30.07 -0.70 19.79
C ALA A 171 -30.05 -1.88 18.79
N ALA A 172 -28.99 -1.99 17.98
CA ALA A 172 -28.85 -3.12 17.04
C ALA A 172 -28.77 -4.49 17.75
N ARG A 173 -28.08 -4.56 18.90
CA ARG A 173 -28.07 -5.77 19.74
C ARG A 173 -29.46 -6.09 20.33
N SER A 174 -30.15 -5.08 20.82
CA SER A 174 -31.47 -5.24 21.47
C SER A 174 -32.52 -5.81 20.50
N ILE A 175 -32.43 -5.50 19.22
CA ILE A 175 -33.29 -6.07 18.15
C ILE A 175 -32.81 -7.41 17.61
N GLY A 176 -31.75 -8.02 18.20
CA GLY A 176 -31.27 -9.35 17.87
C GLY A 176 -30.35 -9.43 16.63
N CYS A 177 -29.70 -8.33 16.24
CA CYS A 177 -28.69 -8.39 15.19
C CYS A 177 -27.51 -9.27 15.60
N SER A 178 -27.03 -10.14 14.70
CA SER A 178 -25.82 -10.94 14.93
C SER A 178 -24.58 -10.05 14.99
N ASP A 179 -23.59 -10.45 15.78
CA ASP A 179 -22.31 -9.72 15.92
C ASP A 179 -21.63 -9.46 14.58
N TRP A 180 -21.60 -10.43 13.68
CA TRP A 180 -21.05 -10.25 12.34
C TRP A 180 -21.74 -9.13 11.55
N ARG A 181 -23.08 -9.08 11.62
CA ARG A 181 -23.85 -8.01 10.99
C ARG A 181 -23.54 -6.65 11.62
N ILE A 182 -23.40 -6.61 12.95
CA ILE A 182 -23.06 -5.39 13.68
C ILE A 182 -21.68 -4.89 13.25
N ILE A 183 -20.67 -5.76 13.23
CA ILE A 183 -19.30 -5.41 12.83
C ILE A 183 -19.28 -4.85 11.41
N ILE A 184 -19.81 -5.60 10.43
CA ILE A 184 -19.69 -5.24 9.01
C ILE A 184 -20.59 -4.05 8.64
N LYS A 185 -21.81 -3.98 9.17
CA LYS A 185 -22.82 -3.00 8.73
C LYS A 185 -22.83 -1.71 9.54
N TYR A 186 -22.37 -1.76 10.78
CA TYR A 186 -22.44 -0.60 11.68
C TYR A 186 -21.07 -0.16 12.17
N VAL A 187 -20.22 -1.07 12.67
CA VAL A 187 -18.94 -0.71 13.30
C VAL A 187 -17.92 -0.29 12.25
N ILE A 188 -17.63 -1.13 11.26
CA ILE A 188 -16.62 -0.82 10.23
C ILE A 188 -16.95 0.46 9.46
N PRO A 189 -18.18 0.67 8.95
CA PRO A 189 -18.50 1.90 8.22
C PRO A 189 -18.34 3.18 9.06
N ASN A 190 -18.67 3.12 10.34
CA ASN A 190 -18.50 4.26 11.24
C ASN A 190 -17.05 4.46 11.72
N SER A 191 -16.17 3.49 11.47
CA SER A 191 -14.74 3.55 11.75
C SER A 191 -13.88 3.93 10.53
N MET A 192 -14.49 4.23 9.38
CA MET A 192 -13.75 4.38 8.10
C MET A 192 -12.81 5.59 8.03
N ALA A 193 -13.10 6.68 8.73
CA ALA A 193 -12.32 7.91 8.61
C ALA A 193 -10.81 7.69 8.95
N PRO A 194 -10.43 7.13 10.10
CA PRO A 194 -9.02 6.83 10.39
C PRO A 194 -8.44 5.75 9.48
N ILE A 195 -9.27 4.80 9.02
CA ILE A 195 -8.84 3.72 8.13
C ILE A 195 -8.42 4.29 6.76
N ILE A 196 -9.22 5.19 6.18
CA ILE A 196 -8.90 5.84 4.90
C ILE A 196 -7.59 6.64 5.00
N VAL A 197 -7.39 7.37 6.09
CA VAL A 197 -6.14 8.10 6.34
C VAL A 197 -4.96 7.12 6.41
N GLN A 198 -5.12 6.01 7.14
CA GLN A 198 -4.07 4.98 7.25
C GLN A 198 -3.78 4.30 5.91
N VAL A 199 -4.78 4.05 5.06
CA VAL A 199 -4.59 3.52 3.70
C VAL A 199 -3.75 4.47 2.86
N THR A 200 -4.07 5.76 2.85
CA THR A 200 -3.32 6.75 2.05
C THR A 200 -1.86 6.89 2.50
N LEU A 201 -1.61 6.95 3.82
CA LEU A 201 -0.27 6.99 4.38
C LEU A 201 0.49 5.66 4.12
N GLY A 202 -0.22 4.54 4.23
CA GLY A 202 0.33 3.22 3.97
C GLY A 202 0.78 3.05 2.51
N ILE A 203 -0.01 3.50 1.53
CA ILE A 203 0.36 3.45 0.11
C ILE A 203 1.65 4.24 -0.14
N ALA A 204 1.76 5.45 0.42
CA ALA A 204 2.98 6.25 0.29
C ALA A 204 4.20 5.53 0.89
N GLY A 205 4.06 4.96 2.11
CA GLY A 205 5.13 4.20 2.76
C GLY A 205 5.50 2.92 2.00
N ALA A 206 4.52 2.19 1.48
CA ALA A 206 4.76 0.98 0.70
C ALA A 206 5.51 1.28 -0.61
N ILE A 207 5.14 2.35 -1.33
CA ILE A 207 5.85 2.77 -2.55
C ILE A 207 7.32 3.09 -2.26
N LEU A 208 7.62 3.70 -1.12
CA LEU A 208 8.99 4.03 -0.72
C LEU A 208 9.81 2.81 -0.28
N SER A 209 9.16 1.69 0.08
CA SER A 209 9.82 0.45 0.53
C SER A 209 10.01 -0.59 -0.59
N ILE A 210 9.50 -0.33 -1.81
CA ILE A 210 9.66 -1.16 -3.01
C ILE A 210 10.91 -0.76 -3.77
#